data_1a7fc562718c15e2accb528ac57a6c3c
#
_entry.id   1a7fc562718c15e2accb528ac57a6c3c
#
_cell.length_a   1.000
_cell.length_b   1.000
_cell.length_c   1.000
_cell.angle_alpha   90.00
_cell.angle_beta   90.00
_cell.angle_gamma   90.00
#
_symmetry.space_group_name_H-M   'P 1'
#
loop_
_entity.id
_entity.type
_entity.pdbx_description
1 polymer ?
#
loop_
_entity_poly.entity_id
_entity_poly.type
_entity_poly.pdbx_seq_one_letter_code
_entity_poly.pdbx_strand_id
1 'polypeptide(L)'
;MPSSQNFPLILRPQPSPSYRLVQWLLVAPIFRLLFRGRCRGMERVPRQGPLVVVANHGSHLDPPLLGHTLPRPVSFMAKAELFTVPVLGPLIRSLGAYPVSRGASDREAIRTALGRLELGWATGIFLDGTRQASGRVEDPQLGAALLSARSGAALLPVALVNTHRALGPGQTWPRLVPLEVRVGLPIPPPPSRRRPDLEATTRACQEAINALLEAPSASTVGVNPCR
;
A
#
# COMPACT_ATOMS: atom_id res chain seq x y z
N MET A 1 12.28 -32.05 -1.92
CA MET A 1 11.61 -31.31 -3.02
C MET A 1 10.29 -30.79 -2.48
N PRO A 2 10.06 -29.48 -2.30
CA PRO A 2 8.77 -28.98 -1.89
C PRO A 2 7.82 -29.01 -3.09
N SER A 3 6.64 -29.60 -2.87
CA SER A 3 5.56 -29.75 -3.83
C SER A 3 5.17 -28.39 -4.41
N SER A 4 5.14 -28.32 -5.74
CA SER A 4 4.53 -27.23 -6.50
C SER A 4 3.06 -27.15 -6.12
N GLN A 5 2.71 -26.23 -5.23
CA GLN A 5 1.32 -25.87 -5.02
C GLN A 5 0.82 -25.23 -6.33
N ASN A 6 -0.02 -25.96 -7.04
CA ASN A 6 -0.81 -25.45 -8.15
C ASN A 6 -1.68 -24.31 -7.64
N PHE A 7 -1.23 -23.06 -7.81
CA PHE A 7 -2.11 -21.93 -7.69
C PHE A 7 -3.13 -22.03 -8.83
N PRO A 8 -4.46 -22.05 -8.51
CA PRO A 8 -5.48 -22.00 -9.55
C PRO A 8 -5.25 -20.76 -10.40
N LEU A 9 -5.59 -20.85 -11.69
CA LEU A 9 -5.51 -19.78 -12.69
C LEU A 9 -5.68 -18.40 -12.03
N ILE A 10 -4.58 -17.64 -12.00
CA ILE A 10 -4.54 -16.32 -11.34
C ILE A 10 -5.51 -15.43 -12.10
N LEU A 11 -6.70 -15.26 -11.53
CA LEU A 11 -7.67 -14.29 -12.02
C LEU A 11 -6.98 -12.91 -12.03
N ARG A 12 -6.84 -12.33 -13.22
CA ARG A 12 -6.34 -10.95 -13.29
C ARG A 12 -7.38 -10.07 -12.63
N PRO A 13 -7.00 -9.27 -11.60
CA PRO A 13 -7.94 -8.39 -10.97
C PRO A 13 -8.49 -7.45 -12.04
N GLN A 14 -9.81 -7.40 -12.16
CA GLN A 14 -10.47 -6.43 -13.01
C GLN A 14 -10.94 -5.27 -12.14
N PRO A 15 -10.14 -4.19 -12.03
CA PRO A 15 -10.62 -2.99 -11.35
C PRO A 15 -11.82 -2.46 -12.14
N SER A 16 -12.84 -2.00 -11.40
CA SER A 16 -14.03 -1.40 -12.02
C SER A 16 -13.64 -0.27 -12.96
N PRO A 17 -14.45 0.03 -14.00
CA PRO A 17 -14.22 1.21 -14.82
C PRO A 17 -14.09 2.49 -14.00
N SER A 18 -14.88 2.63 -12.92
CA SER A 18 -14.80 3.76 -11.98
C SER A 18 -13.44 3.85 -11.28
N TYR A 19 -12.82 2.72 -10.90
CA TYR A 19 -11.46 2.71 -10.34
C TYR A 19 -10.47 3.37 -11.31
N ARG A 20 -10.48 2.95 -12.57
CA ARG A 20 -9.57 3.51 -13.59
C ARG A 20 -9.86 4.97 -13.85
N LEU A 21 -11.13 5.34 -13.97
CA LEU A 21 -11.56 6.71 -14.23
C LEU A 21 -11.08 7.66 -13.12
N VAL A 22 -11.33 7.32 -11.86
CA VAL A 22 -10.91 8.14 -10.71
C VAL A 22 -9.38 8.23 -10.63
N GLN A 23 -8.67 7.15 -10.86
CA GLN A 23 -7.20 7.16 -10.88
C GLN A 23 -6.64 8.08 -11.96
N TRP A 24 -7.20 8.05 -13.17
CA TRP A 24 -6.69 8.83 -14.30
C TRP A 24 -7.16 10.28 -14.33
N LEU A 25 -8.42 10.54 -13.97
CA LEU A 25 -8.99 11.89 -14.06
C LEU A 25 -8.78 12.73 -12.78
N LEU A 26 -8.63 12.10 -11.63
CA LEU A 26 -8.49 12.81 -10.36
C LEU A 26 -7.09 12.63 -9.76
N VAL A 27 -6.66 11.39 -9.49
CA VAL A 27 -5.42 11.14 -8.75
C VAL A 27 -4.19 11.50 -9.58
N ALA A 28 -4.13 11.08 -10.85
CA ALA A 28 -2.98 11.33 -11.71
C ALA A 28 -2.64 12.82 -11.90
N PRO A 29 -3.60 13.70 -12.30
CA PRO A 29 -3.29 15.12 -12.47
C PRO A 29 -2.93 15.79 -11.14
N ILE A 30 -3.61 15.46 -10.05
CA ILE A 30 -3.27 15.98 -8.72
C ILE A 30 -1.83 15.60 -8.36
N PHE A 31 -1.48 14.32 -8.48
CA PHE A 31 -0.14 13.85 -8.14
C PHE A 31 0.94 14.46 -9.02
N ARG A 32 0.73 14.47 -10.34
CA ARG A 32 1.75 14.94 -11.30
C ARG A 32 1.90 16.45 -11.34
N LEU A 33 0.78 17.19 -11.41
CA LEU A 33 0.78 18.63 -11.64
C LEU A 33 0.88 19.42 -10.34
N LEU A 34 0.09 19.07 -9.31
CA LEU A 34 0.09 19.82 -8.06
C LEU A 34 1.25 19.42 -7.15
N PHE A 35 1.54 18.12 -7.05
CA PHE A 35 2.56 17.61 -6.14
C PHE A 35 3.88 17.24 -6.83
N ARG A 36 4.05 17.53 -8.13
CA ARG A 36 5.27 17.19 -8.88
C ARG A 36 5.72 15.76 -8.62
N GLY A 37 4.76 14.83 -8.63
CA GLY A 37 4.91 13.45 -8.22
C GLY A 37 5.97 12.68 -9.01
N ARG A 38 6.77 11.90 -8.30
CA ARG A 38 7.84 11.06 -8.86
C ARG A 38 7.68 9.63 -8.39
N CYS A 39 8.13 8.67 -9.21
CA CYS A 39 8.13 7.25 -8.87
C CYS A 39 9.49 6.63 -9.14
N ARG A 40 9.92 5.70 -8.26
CA ARG A 40 11.16 4.93 -8.44
C ARG A 40 10.95 3.48 -8.06
N GLY A 41 11.68 2.59 -8.73
CA GLY A 41 11.65 1.16 -8.42
C GLY A 41 10.38 0.47 -8.90
N MET A 42 9.61 1.06 -9.81
CA MET A 42 8.34 0.47 -10.31
C MET A 42 8.57 -0.86 -11.03
N GLU A 43 9.75 -1.09 -11.58
CA GLU A 43 10.19 -2.35 -12.20
C GLU A 43 10.28 -3.51 -11.19
N ARG A 44 10.39 -3.23 -9.91
CA ARG A 44 10.47 -4.21 -8.81
C ARG A 44 9.11 -4.76 -8.40
N VAL A 45 8.03 -4.16 -8.87
CA VAL A 45 6.67 -4.59 -8.52
C VAL A 45 6.32 -5.89 -9.24
N PRO A 46 6.08 -7.00 -8.52
CA PRO A 46 5.61 -8.24 -9.13
C PRO A 46 4.29 -8.02 -9.86
N ARG A 47 4.26 -8.33 -11.14
CA ARG A 47 3.06 -8.13 -11.98
C ARG A 47 1.97 -9.16 -11.73
N GLN A 48 2.32 -10.32 -11.18
CA GLN A 48 1.43 -11.44 -10.93
C GLN A 48 1.71 -12.06 -9.55
N GLY A 49 0.84 -12.92 -9.11
CA GLY A 49 0.93 -13.58 -7.80
C GLY A 49 0.41 -12.74 -6.64
N PRO A 50 0.22 -13.37 -5.47
CA PRO A 50 -0.22 -12.68 -4.28
C PRO A 50 0.85 -11.69 -3.79
N LEU A 51 0.43 -10.46 -3.47
CA LEU A 51 1.33 -9.39 -3.08
C LEU A 51 0.74 -8.56 -1.94
N VAL A 52 1.49 -8.41 -0.86
CA VAL A 52 1.20 -7.47 0.22
C VAL A 52 2.11 -6.26 0.08
N VAL A 53 1.53 -5.11 -0.22
CA VAL A 53 2.24 -3.84 -0.28
C VAL A 53 2.29 -3.27 1.13
N VAL A 54 3.48 -3.05 1.68
CA VAL A 54 3.67 -2.45 3.00
C VAL A 54 4.26 -1.06 2.87
N ALA A 55 3.69 -0.07 3.56
CA ALA A 55 4.12 1.31 3.45
C ALA A 55 4.07 2.06 4.79
N ASN A 56 4.80 3.17 4.89
CA ASN A 56 4.59 4.17 5.91
C ASN A 56 3.25 4.88 5.71
N HIS A 57 2.69 5.44 6.77
CA HIS A 57 1.42 6.16 6.71
C HIS A 57 1.56 7.55 7.33
N GLY A 58 1.50 8.58 6.52
CA GLY A 58 1.61 9.97 6.97
C GLY A 58 0.42 10.85 6.55
N SER A 59 -0.43 10.36 5.62
CA SER A 59 -1.43 11.21 4.97
C SER A 59 -2.67 10.45 4.55
N HIS A 60 -3.79 11.16 4.41
CA HIS A 60 -4.97 10.65 3.71
C HIS A 60 -4.73 10.46 2.19
N LEU A 61 -3.67 11.07 1.65
CA LEU A 61 -3.27 10.91 0.25
C LEU A 61 -2.60 9.56 -0.05
N ASP A 62 -2.14 8.83 0.98
CA ASP A 62 -1.35 7.62 0.80
C ASP A 62 -2.07 6.49 0.04
N PRO A 63 -3.31 6.09 0.39
CA PRO A 63 -4.00 5.03 -0.33
C PRO A 63 -4.23 5.34 -1.82
N PRO A 64 -4.77 6.51 -2.22
CA PRO A 64 -4.96 6.84 -3.62
C PRO A 64 -3.63 6.93 -4.39
N LEU A 65 -2.54 7.41 -3.76
CA LEU A 65 -1.22 7.46 -4.38
C LEU A 65 -0.69 6.06 -4.68
N LEU A 66 -0.73 5.14 -3.72
CA LEU A 66 -0.30 3.75 -3.94
C LEU A 66 -1.14 3.07 -5.02
N GLY A 67 -2.47 3.26 -5.00
CA GLY A 67 -3.37 2.70 -6.01
C GLY A 67 -3.12 3.25 -7.41
N HIS A 68 -2.64 4.50 -7.53
CA HIS A 68 -2.33 5.12 -8.81
C HIS A 68 -0.96 4.73 -9.35
N THR A 69 0.05 4.74 -8.49
CA THR A 69 1.46 4.64 -8.93
C THR A 69 1.88 3.20 -9.21
N LEU A 70 1.32 2.22 -8.52
CA LEU A 70 1.69 0.82 -8.73
C LEU A 70 1.07 0.25 -10.03
N PRO A 71 1.80 -0.61 -10.79
CA PRO A 71 1.36 -1.13 -12.08
C PRO A 71 0.25 -2.18 -12.00
N ARG A 72 -0.29 -2.42 -10.81
CA ARG A 72 -1.41 -3.34 -10.57
C ARG A 72 -2.35 -2.76 -9.51
N PRO A 73 -3.64 -3.13 -9.54
CA PRO A 73 -4.60 -2.60 -8.59
C PRO A 73 -4.29 -3.05 -7.16
N VAL A 74 -4.39 -2.09 -6.24
CA VAL A 74 -4.14 -2.29 -4.81
C VAL A 74 -5.45 -2.03 -4.06
N SER A 75 -5.83 -2.95 -3.18
CA SER A 75 -6.96 -2.78 -2.27
C SER A 75 -6.47 -2.39 -0.87
N PHE A 76 -7.23 -1.57 -0.16
CA PHE A 76 -6.88 -1.07 1.17
C PHE A 76 -8.00 -1.28 2.16
N MET A 77 -7.66 -1.52 3.41
CA MET A 77 -8.60 -1.44 4.53
C MET A 77 -8.92 0.02 4.83
N ALA A 78 -10.19 0.31 5.04
CA ALA A 78 -10.63 1.61 5.55
C ALA A 78 -11.72 1.42 6.62
N LYS A 79 -11.82 2.38 7.54
CA LYS A 79 -12.83 2.33 8.60
C LYS A 79 -14.23 2.29 8.00
N ALA A 80 -15.09 1.40 8.50
CA ALA A 80 -16.45 1.21 7.99
C ALA A 80 -17.26 2.50 7.95
N GLU A 81 -17.06 3.38 8.95
CA GLU A 81 -17.74 4.68 9.04
C GLU A 81 -17.42 5.62 7.87
N LEU A 82 -16.25 5.49 7.23
CA LEU A 82 -15.90 6.29 6.06
C LEU A 82 -16.76 5.97 4.84
N PHE A 83 -17.31 4.74 4.78
CA PHE A 83 -18.14 4.30 3.67
C PHE A 83 -19.57 4.83 3.74
N THR A 84 -19.99 5.38 4.87
CA THR A 84 -21.32 6.00 5.06
C THR A 84 -21.28 7.51 4.76
N VAL A 85 -20.10 8.11 4.66
CA VAL A 85 -19.95 9.55 4.35
C VAL A 85 -20.33 9.80 2.89
N PRO A 86 -21.28 10.72 2.60
CA PRO A 86 -21.64 11.09 1.22
C PRO A 86 -20.40 11.51 0.42
N VAL A 87 -20.36 11.17 -0.87
CA VAL A 87 -19.26 11.40 -1.80
C VAL A 87 -17.99 10.60 -1.45
N LEU A 88 -17.52 10.64 -0.19
CA LEU A 88 -16.30 9.93 0.23
C LEU A 88 -16.47 8.41 0.16
N GLY A 89 -17.58 7.88 0.64
CA GLY A 89 -17.85 6.43 0.62
C GLY A 89 -17.80 5.83 -0.78
N PRO A 90 -18.55 6.33 -1.77
CA PRO A 90 -18.44 5.91 -3.16
C PRO A 90 -17.03 6.09 -3.74
N LEU A 91 -16.35 7.20 -3.43
CA LEU A 91 -15.01 7.48 -3.90
C LEU A 91 -14.00 6.42 -3.42
N ILE A 92 -13.94 6.13 -2.11
CA ILE A 92 -12.98 5.15 -1.57
C ILE A 92 -13.29 3.72 -2.03
N ARG A 93 -14.58 3.37 -2.22
CA ARG A 93 -14.96 2.09 -2.86
C ARG A 93 -14.41 2.01 -4.29
N SER A 94 -14.57 3.08 -5.06
CA SER A 94 -14.05 3.14 -6.43
C SER A 94 -12.53 3.04 -6.48
N LEU A 95 -11.83 3.42 -5.41
CA LEU A 95 -10.38 3.29 -5.24
C LEU A 95 -9.94 1.92 -4.68
N GLY A 96 -10.85 0.94 -4.61
CA GLY A 96 -10.55 -0.43 -4.17
C GLY A 96 -10.49 -0.62 -2.64
N ALA A 97 -10.94 0.38 -1.86
CA ALA A 97 -11.04 0.23 -0.42
C ALA A 97 -12.17 -0.72 -0.02
N TYR A 98 -11.98 -1.44 1.08
CA TYR A 98 -13.00 -2.28 1.69
C TYR A 98 -13.15 -1.94 3.19
N PRO A 99 -14.39 -2.05 3.73
CA PRO A 99 -14.66 -1.66 5.10
C PRO A 99 -14.11 -2.67 6.10
N VAL A 100 -13.60 -2.14 7.22
CA VAL A 100 -13.25 -2.90 8.43
C VAL A 100 -13.88 -2.17 9.62
N SER A 101 -14.66 -2.88 10.42
CA SER A 101 -15.30 -2.34 11.62
C SER A 101 -14.28 -2.17 12.76
N ARG A 102 -14.37 -1.06 13.51
CA ARG A 102 -13.63 -0.91 14.76
C ARG A 102 -14.09 -1.99 15.73
N GLY A 103 -13.15 -2.78 16.27
CA GLY A 103 -13.48 -3.90 17.15
C GLY A 103 -13.83 -5.19 16.43
N ALA A 104 -13.96 -5.20 15.09
CA ALA A 104 -13.85 -6.43 14.34
C ALA A 104 -12.51 -7.07 14.69
N SER A 105 -12.53 -8.36 15.01
CA SER A 105 -11.29 -9.07 15.31
C SER A 105 -10.35 -8.94 14.12
N ASP A 106 -9.04 -8.81 14.35
CA ASP A 106 -8.00 -8.87 13.30
C ASP A 106 -8.22 -10.00 12.30
N ARG A 107 -8.99 -11.03 12.72
CA ARG A 107 -9.36 -12.19 11.91
C ARG A 107 -10.26 -11.83 10.71
N GLU A 108 -11.23 -10.92 10.89
CA GLU A 108 -12.14 -10.51 9.80
C GLU A 108 -11.39 -9.66 8.77
N ALA A 109 -10.58 -8.72 9.23
CA ALA A 109 -9.72 -7.92 8.38
C ALA A 109 -8.78 -8.80 7.54
N ILE A 110 -8.12 -9.76 8.18
CA ILE A 110 -7.23 -10.72 7.50
C ILE A 110 -8.02 -11.61 6.52
N ARG A 111 -9.21 -12.09 6.88
CA ARG A 111 -10.04 -12.89 5.97
C ARG A 111 -10.42 -12.11 4.70
N THR A 112 -10.85 -10.88 4.85
CA THR A 112 -11.18 -10.01 3.71
C THR A 112 -9.95 -9.73 2.85
N ALA A 113 -8.81 -9.47 3.46
CA ALA A 113 -7.54 -9.27 2.74
C ALA A 113 -7.12 -10.52 1.95
N LEU A 114 -7.26 -11.72 2.53
CA LEU A 114 -7.00 -13.00 1.84
C LEU A 114 -7.88 -13.16 0.61
N GLY A 115 -9.20 -12.89 0.73
CA GLY A 115 -10.11 -12.93 -0.40
C GLY A 115 -9.73 -11.93 -1.51
N ARG A 116 -9.19 -10.76 -1.16
CA ARG A 116 -8.67 -9.81 -2.17
C ARG A 116 -7.43 -10.34 -2.89
N LEU A 117 -6.50 -10.97 -2.17
CA LEU A 117 -5.34 -11.61 -2.77
C LEU A 117 -5.73 -12.76 -3.71
N GLU A 118 -6.73 -13.57 -3.35
CA GLU A 118 -7.28 -14.65 -4.19
C GLU A 118 -7.89 -14.11 -5.49
N LEU A 119 -8.53 -12.94 -5.44
CA LEU A 119 -9.05 -12.23 -6.61
C LEU A 119 -7.94 -11.54 -7.44
N GLY A 120 -6.66 -11.75 -7.09
CA GLY A 120 -5.50 -11.21 -7.81
C GLY A 120 -5.16 -9.75 -7.49
N TRP A 121 -5.87 -9.09 -6.56
CA TRP A 121 -5.50 -7.77 -6.09
C TRP A 121 -4.21 -7.83 -5.25
N ALA A 122 -3.40 -6.77 -5.32
CA ALA A 122 -2.46 -6.54 -4.25
C ALA A 122 -3.21 -5.97 -3.03
N THR A 123 -2.76 -6.29 -1.82
CA THR A 123 -3.35 -5.75 -0.59
C THR A 123 -2.37 -4.77 0.03
N GLY A 124 -2.78 -3.51 0.20
CA GLY A 124 -1.98 -2.46 0.83
C GLY A 124 -2.23 -2.43 2.34
N ILE A 125 -1.15 -2.44 3.10
CA ILE A 125 -1.14 -2.33 4.56
C ILE A 125 -0.15 -1.26 4.97
N PHE A 126 -0.63 -0.28 5.73
CA PHE A 126 0.22 0.70 6.39
C PHE A 126 0.75 0.10 7.69
N LEU A 127 2.07 0.04 7.81
CA LEU A 127 2.73 -0.83 8.77
C LEU A 127 2.47 -0.45 10.24
N ASP A 128 2.29 0.84 10.55
CA ASP A 128 1.93 1.32 11.90
C ASP A 128 0.42 1.20 12.22
N GLY A 129 -0.42 0.90 11.24
CA GLY A 129 -1.89 0.88 11.40
C GLY A 129 -2.53 2.26 11.63
N THR A 130 -1.75 3.27 11.94
CA THR A 130 -2.16 4.67 12.14
C THR A 130 -1.22 5.63 11.41
N ARG A 131 -1.68 6.88 11.20
CA ARG A 131 -0.85 7.91 10.56
C ARG A 131 0.17 8.46 11.53
N GLN A 132 1.44 8.50 11.11
CA GLN A 132 2.56 9.06 11.87
C GLN A 132 2.90 10.46 11.38
N ALA A 133 3.03 11.41 12.31
CA ALA A 133 3.37 12.79 11.99
C ALA A 133 4.80 12.93 11.42
N SER A 134 5.70 12.05 11.83
CA SER A 134 7.08 11.97 11.29
C SER A 134 7.14 11.50 9.85
N GLY A 135 6.09 10.81 9.38
CA GLY A 135 6.07 10.14 8.08
C GLY A 135 6.94 8.89 8.01
N ARG A 136 7.52 8.43 9.12
CA ARG A 136 8.33 7.21 9.24
C ARG A 136 7.48 6.05 9.77
N VAL A 137 8.01 4.84 9.66
CA VAL A 137 7.47 3.67 10.37
C VAL A 137 8.11 3.63 11.76
N GLU A 138 7.30 3.80 12.82
CA GLU A 138 7.77 3.89 14.21
C GLU A 138 7.34 2.68 15.05
N ASP A 139 6.06 2.27 14.96
CA ASP A 139 5.48 1.18 15.74
C ASP A 139 4.82 0.12 14.82
N PRO A 140 5.63 -0.70 14.13
CA PRO A 140 5.13 -1.61 13.11
C PRO A 140 4.31 -2.75 13.69
N GLN A 141 3.12 -2.99 13.11
CA GLN A 141 2.19 -4.03 13.52
C GLN A 141 2.40 -5.34 12.74
N LEU A 142 2.16 -6.47 13.38
CA LEU A 142 2.41 -7.81 12.80
C LEU A 142 1.41 -8.22 11.70
N GLY A 143 0.36 -7.43 11.45
CA GLY A 143 -0.73 -7.78 10.55
C GLY A 143 -0.30 -8.08 9.12
N ALA A 144 0.66 -7.32 8.59
CA ALA A 144 1.19 -7.53 7.24
C ALA A 144 1.98 -8.84 7.13
N ALA A 145 2.85 -9.12 8.10
CA ALA A 145 3.61 -10.37 8.15
C ALA A 145 2.69 -11.59 8.34
N LEU A 146 1.66 -11.46 9.18
CA LEU A 146 0.67 -12.52 9.38
C LEU A 146 -0.14 -12.79 8.11
N LEU A 147 -0.56 -11.74 7.38
CA LEU A 147 -1.25 -11.90 6.10
C LEU A 147 -0.34 -12.61 5.08
N SER A 148 0.91 -12.17 4.99
CA SER A 148 1.93 -12.77 4.13
C SER A 148 2.16 -14.26 4.47
N ALA A 149 2.33 -14.60 5.76
CA ALA A 149 2.49 -15.98 6.22
C ALA A 149 1.28 -16.89 5.92
N ARG A 150 0.08 -16.32 5.83
CA ARG A 150 -1.15 -17.08 5.52
C ARG A 150 -1.37 -17.28 4.04
N SER A 151 -1.01 -16.29 3.24
CA SER A 151 -1.25 -16.29 1.79
C SER A 151 -0.06 -16.76 0.97
N GLY A 152 1.15 -16.86 1.56
CA GLY A 152 2.39 -17.05 0.80
C GLY A 152 2.77 -15.83 -0.05
N ALA A 153 2.12 -14.67 0.17
CA ALA A 153 2.37 -13.46 -0.58
C ALA A 153 3.72 -12.84 -0.18
N ALA A 154 4.51 -12.40 -1.16
CA ALA A 154 5.64 -11.54 -0.89
C ALA A 154 5.20 -10.18 -0.31
N LEU A 155 6.05 -9.58 0.52
CA LEU A 155 5.86 -8.23 1.05
C LEU A 155 6.67 -7.25 0.20
N LEU A 156 6.02 -6.20 -0.29
CA LEU A 156 6.66 -5.16 -1.10
C LEU A 156 6.78 -3.87 -0.28
N PRO A 157 7.99 -3.52 0.21
CA PRO A 157 8.19 -2.26 0.90
C PRO A 157 8.06 -1.08 -0.04
N VAL A 158 7.26 -0.09 0.34
CA VAL A 158 7.07 1.15 -0.42
C VAL A 158 7.17 2.34 0.54
N ALA A 159 7.99 3.32 0.20
CA ALA A 159 8.08 4.58 0.92
C ALA A 159 7.28 5.68 0.22
N LEU A 160 6.45 6.37 0.99
CA LEU A 160 5.68 7.54 0.58
C LEU A 160 6.35 8.78 1.16
N VAL A 161 7.13 9.46 0.32
CA VAL A 161 7.96 10.58 0.75
C VAL A 161 7.16 11.87 0.74
N ASN A 162 7.26 12.65 1.82
CA ASN A 162 6.64 13.97 2.04
C ASN A 162 5.11 13.97 2.15
N THR A 163 4.41 12.84 2.13
CA THR A 163 2.95 12.84 2.23
C THR A 163 2.45 13.40 3.56
N HIS A 164 3.16 13.13 4.67
CA HIS A 164 2.92 13.72 5.99
C HIS A 164 3.02 15.25 5.99
N ARG A 165 3.88 15.83 5.13
CA ARG A 165 4.03 17.28 4.97
C ARG A 165 2.96 17.87 4.07
N ALA A 166 2.47 17.07 3.10
CA ALA A 166 1.45 17.51 2.16
C ALA A 166 0.06 17.60 2.81
N LEU A 167 -0.36 16.56 3.53
CA LEU A 167 -1.65 16.53 4.25
C LEU A 167 -1.56 15.54 5.43
N GLY A 168 -0.78 15.91 6.43
CA GLY A 168 -0.53 15.09 7.63
C GLY A 168 -1.64 15.17 8.68
N PRO A 169 -1.47 14.48 9.80
CA PRO A 169 -2.39 14.54 10.92
C PRO A 169 -2.58 15.98 11.41
N GLY A 170 -3.85 16.37 11.64
CA GLY A 170 -4.21 17.72 12.11
C GLY A 170 -4.19 18.83 11.04
N GLN A 171 -3.78 18.53 9.80
CA GLN A 171 -3.84 19.51 8.71
C GLN A 171 -5.20 19.45 8.00
N THR A 172 -5.78 20.63 7.75
CA THR A 172 -7.05 20.80 7.03
C THR A 172 -6.83 21.07 5.54
N TRP A 173 -5.76 21.76 5.20
CA TRP A 173 -5.44 22.14 3.83
C TRP A 173 -4.14 21.49 3.34
N PRO A 174 -4.12 21.01 2.09
CA PRO A 174 -2.91 20.41 1.53
C PRO A 174 -1.84 21.48 1.27
N ARG A 175 -0.59 21.13 1.55
CA ARG A 175 0.59 21.91 1.17
C ARG A 175 1.19 21.29 -0.08
N LEU A 176 1.44 22.11 -1.10
CA LEU A 176 2.00 21.67 -2.38
C LEU A 176 3.51 21.42 -2.27
N VAL A 177 3.87 20.28 -1.71
CA VAL A 177 5.25 19.81 -1.62
C VAL A 177 5.47 18.66 -2.61
N PRO A 178 6.67 18.51 -3.18
CA PRO A 178 6.95 17.37 -4.07
C PRO A 178 6.76 16.04 -3.35
N LEU A 179 5.98 15.13 -3.95
CA LEU A 179 5.76 13.78 -3.45
C LEU A 179 6.59 12.77 -4.24
N GLU A 180 7.06 11.73 -3.58
CA GLU A 180 7.75 10.66 -4.25
C GLU A 180 7.29 9.30 -3.70
N VAL A 181 7.11 8.32 -4.60
CA VAL A 181 6.83 6.93 -4.27
C VAL A 181 8.05 6.09 -4.63
N ARG A 182 8.62 5.42 -3.63
CA ARG A 182 9.83 4.60 -3.80
C ARG A 182 9.52 3.16 -3.47
N VAL A 183 9.78 2.26 -4.41
CA VAL A 183 9.53 0.82 -4.26
C VAL A 183 10.85 0.11 -3.96
N GLY A 184 10.86 -0.70 -2.90
CA GLY A 184 11.96 -1.54 -2.49
C GLY A 184 11.97 -2.91 -3.19
N LEU A 185 12.90 -3.76 -2.79
CA LEU A 185 12.91 -5.16 -3.21
C LEU A 185 11.84 -5.95 -2.45
N PRO A 186 11.14 -6.89 -3.10
CA PRO A 186 10.21 -7.76 -2.41
C PRO A 186 10.91 -8.60 -1.32
N ILE A 187 10.28 -8.68 -0.16
CA ILE A 187 10.70 -9.50 0.97
C ILE A 187 9.87 -10.79 0.93
N PRO A 188 10.49 -11.97 1.05
CA PRO A 188 9.76 -13.23 1.08
C PRO A 188 8.81 -13.30 2.28
N PRO A 189 7.77 -14.16 2.21
CA PRO A 189 6.91 -14.39 3.36
C PRO A 189 7.72 -14.97 4.53
N PRO A 190 7.29 -14.73 5.78
CA PRO A 190 7.96 -15.29 6.95
C PRO A 190 7.93 -16.83 6.90
N PRO A 191 8.97 -17.51 7.38
CA PRO A 191 9.09 -18.97 7.29
C PRO A 191 8.01 -19.72 8.08
N SER A 192 7.45 -19.07 9.10
CA SER A 192 6.33 -19.63 9.87
C SER A 192 5.40 -18.54 10.42
N ARG A 193 4.29 -18.96 11.06
CA ARG A 193 3.37 -18.06 11.76
C ARG A 193 3.75 -17.81 13.22
N ARG A 194 4.93 -18.25 13.64
CA ARG A 194 5.43 -18.04 15.00
C ARG A 194 5.79 -16.57 15.19
N ARG A 195 5.52 -16.06 16.37
CA ARG A 195 5.74 -14.64 16.69
C ARG A 195 7.14 -14.13 16.34
N PRO A 196 8.24 -14.86 16.65
CA PRO A 196 9.58 -14.39 16.30
C PRO A 196 9.79 -14.20 14.79
N ASP A 197 9.25 -15.11 13.95
CA ASP A 197 9.36 -15.01 12.48
C ASP A 197 8.56 -13.85 11.92
N LEU A 198 7.37 -13.59 12.50
CA LEU A 198 6.53 -12.44 12.14
C LEU A 198 7.23 -11.13 12.53
N GLU A 199 7.79 -11.05 13.74
CA GLU A 199 8.52 -9.88 14.23
C GLU A 199 9.77 -9.60 13.39
N ALA A 200 10.54 -10.62 13.04
CA ALA A 200 11.73 -10.48 12.19
C ALA A 200 11.35 -9.93 10.80
N THR A 201 10.30 -10.50 10.18
CA THR A 201 9.82 -10.04 8.86
C THR A 201 9.25 -8.62 8.93
N THR A 202 8.51 -8.29 9.98
CA THR A 202 7.96 -6.94 10.20
C THR A 202 9.08 -5.92 10.35
N ARG A 203 10.13 -6.25 11.10
CA ARG A 203 11.32 -5.40 11.28
C ARG A 203 12.05 -5.18 9.94
N ALA A 204 12.24 -6.23 9.15
CA ALA A 204 12.83 -6.11 7.83
C ALA A 204 12.02 -5.18 6.92
N CYS A 205 10.69 -5.22 6.98
CA CYS A 205 9.82 -4.28 6.27
C CYS A 205 10.00 -2.84 6.76
N GLN A 206 10.04 -2.62 8.06
CA GLN A 206 10.28 -1.31 8.68
C GLN A 206 11.62 -0.71 8.24
N GLU A 207 12.69 -1.49 8.35
CA GLU A 207 14.05 -1.08 7.97
C GLU A 207 14.10 -0.72 6.48
N ALA A 208 13.52 -1.56 5.61
CA ALA A 208 13.47 -1.31 4.17
C ALA A 208 12.70 -0.03 3.83
N ILE A 209 11.54 0.22 4.45
CA ILE A 209 10.74 1.43 4.23
C ILE A 209 11.51 2.66 4.72
N ASN A 210 12.07 2.63 5.93
CA ASN A 210 12.80 3.75 6.50
C ASN A 210 14.08 4.07 5.72
N ALA A 211 14.81 3.07 5.24
CA ALA A 211 15.97 3.27 4.35
C ALA A 211 15.56 3.92 3.01
N LEU A 212 14.41 3.53 2.44
CA LEU A 212 13.87 4.18 1.25
C LEU A 212 13.50 5.65 1.49
N LEU A 213 13.00 6.00 2.68
CA LEU A 213 12.69 7.38 3.05
C LEU A 213 13.96 8.25 3.14
N GLU A 214 15.04 7.70 3.66
CA GLU A 214 16.34 8.38 3.85
C GLU A 214 17.15 8.49 2.57
N ALA A 215 16.91 7.63 1.58
CA ALA A 215 17.63 7.64 0.34
C ALA A 215 17.58 9.05 -0.30
N PRO A 216 18.69 9.58 -0.83
CA PRO A 216 18.71 10.91 -1.45
C PRO A 216 17.73 10.96 -2.62
N SER A 217 17.03 12.09 -2.76
CA SER A 217 16.24 12.38 -3.96
C SER A 217 17.22 12.51 -5.12
N ALA A 218 17.29 11.53 -6.04
CA ALA A 218 18.22 11.61 -7.15
C ALA A 218 17.90 12.84 -8.00
N SER A 219 18.97 13.56 -8.38
CA SER A 219 18.96 14.41 -9.55
C SER A 219 18.41 13.63 -10.76
N THR A 220 17.71 14.27 -11.62
CA THR A 220 16.87 13.99 -12.78
C THR A 220 17.16 12.75 -13.67
N VAL A 221 18.17 11.93 -13.39
CA VAL A 221 18.55 10.77 -14.20
C VAL A 221 17.87 9.52 -13.65
N GLY A 222 16.95 8.94 -14.45
CA GLY A 222 16.25 7.68 -14.14
C GLY A 222 14.89 7.80 -13.45
N VAL A 223 14.29 8.98 -13.41
CA VAL A 223 12.93 9.18 -12.87
C VAL A 223 11.92 8.91 -14.00
N ASN A 224 11.31 7.73 -14.00
CA ASN A 224 10.17 7.49 -14.86
C ASN A 224 8.98 8.33 -14.34
N PRO A 225 8.30 9.09 -15.23
CA PRO A 225 7.00 9.64 -14.86
C PRO A 225 6.11 8.48 -14.45
N CYS A 226 5.51 8.57 -13.27
CA CYS A 226 4.48 7.62 -12.87
C CYS A 226 3.42 7.55 -13.96
N ARG A 227 2.88 6.35 -14.21
CA ARG A 227 1.88 6.09 -15.27
C ARG A 227 0.79 7.13 -15.34
#